data_70f337fb616e4f3967b1bfcd807de212
#
_entry.id   70f337fb616e4f3967b1bfcd807de212
#
_cell.length_a   1.000
_cell.length_b   1.000
_cell.length_c   1.000
_cell.angle_alpha   90.00
_cell.angle_beta   90.00
_cell.angle_gamma   90.00
#
_symmetry.space_group_name_H-M   'P 1'
#
loop_
_entity.id
_entity.type
_entity.pdbx_description
1 polymer ?
#
loop_
_entity_poly.entity_id
_entity_poly.type
_entity_poly.pdbx_seq_one_letter_code
_entity_poly.pdbx_strand_id
1 'polypeptide(L)'
;MGRLIHFEIHVNDMERAKQFYGEVFGWSFQDWSDYAGMPYFGAVTGDEKEPGINGALMQRQSAPPETNQALNSFCCTMGVENYDLTETKILENGGKVALAKHALPGMAWQGYYLDTEGNIFGIHQPDLNAK
;
A
#
# COMPACT_ATOMS: atom_id res chain seq x y z
N MET A 1 -13.88 13.58 -15.18
CA MET A 1 -13.72 12.32 -15.90
C MET A 1 -12.33 11.81 -15.73
N GLY A 2 -12.08 10.54 -15.97
CA GLY A 2 -10.77 9.97 -15.78
C GLY A 2 -10.36 9.80 -14.31
N ARG A 3 -11.28 9.44 -13.42
CA ARG A 3 -10.97 9.15 -12.03
C ARG A 3 -10.19 7.84 -11.93
N LEU A 4 -9.32 7.73 -10.92
CA LEU A 4 -8.70 6.46 -10.58
C LEU A 4 -9.78 5.50 -10.07
N ILE A 5 -9.87 4.31 -10.70
CA ILE A 5 -10.87 3.30 -10.33
C ILE A 5 -10.24 1.94 -10.00
N HIS A 6 -8.93 1.81 -10.18
CA HIS A 6 -8.20 0.57 -9.95
C HIS A 6 -6.72 0.90 -9.74
N PHE A 7 -6.01 0.06 -9.02
CA PHE A 7 -4.56 0.11 -8.90
C PHE A 7 -3.97 -1.29 -9.03
N GLU A 8 -2.71 -1.36 -9.38
CA GLU A 8 -1.96 -2.63 -9.39
C GLU A 8 -0.66 -2.46 -8.63
N ILE A 9 -0.39 -3.39 -7.73
CA ILE A 9 0.87 -3.46 -7.00
C ILE A 9 1.65 -4.64 -7.58
N HIS A 10 2.82 -4.37 -8.13
CA HIS A 10 3.68 -5.41 -8.70
C HIS A 10 4.51 -6.05 -7.59
N VAL A 11 4.45 -7.36 -7.47
CA VAL A 11 5.04 -8.10 -6.36
C VAL A 11 5.97 -9.20 -6.86
N ASN A 12 7.03 -9.47 -6.09
CA ASN A 12 7.97 -10.53 -6.39
C ASN A 12 7.50 -11.87 -5.81
N ASP A 13 6.93 -11.83 -4.60
CA ASP A 13 6.41 -12.99 -3.87
C ASP A 13 4.97 -12.71 -3.48
N MET A 14 4.03 -13.36 -4.17
CA MET A 14 2.60 -13.12 -4.00
C MET A 14 2.12 -13.44 -2.58
N GLU A 15 2.54 -14.56 -2.00
CA GLU A 15 2.10 -14.96 -0.65
C GLU A 15 2.63 -13.99 0.42
N ARG A 16 3.87 -13.55 0.27
CA ARG A 16 4.46 -12.56 1.18
C ARG A 16 3.74 -11.21 1.08
N ALA A 17 3.42 -10.77 -0.12
CA ALA A 17 2.68 -9.53 -0.34
C ALA A 17 1.27 -9.60 0.25
N LYS A 18 0.54 -10.70 0.02
CA LYS A 18 -0.80 -10.90 0.61
C LYS A 18 -0.74 -10.87 2.14
N GLN A 19 0.26 -11.51 2.73
CA GLN A 19 0.43 -11.49 4.17
C GLN A 19 0.67 -10.06 4.67
N PHE A 20 1.56 -9.32 4.02
CA PHE A 20 1.86 -7.94 4.40
C PHE A 20 0.59 -7.06 4.39
N TYR A 21 -0.08 -6.96 3.24
CA TYR A 21 -1.24 -6.08 3.10
C TYR A 21 -2.45 -6.56 3.92
N GLY A 22 -2.60 -7.86 4.08
CA GLY A 22 -3.64 -8.43 4.94
C GLY A 22 -3.43 -8.10 6.41
N GLU A 23 -2.21 -8.27 6.92
CA GLU A 23 -1.90 -8.02 8.33
C GLU A 23 -1.85 -6.53 8.67
N VAL A 24 -1.31 -5.70 7.78
CA VAL A 24 -1.16 -4.27 8.04
C VAL A 24 -2.48 -3.52 7.88
N PHE A 25 -3.20 -3.76 6.77
CA PHE A 25 -4.39 -2.97 6.40
C PHE A 25 -5.70 -3.76 6.43
N GLY A 26 -5.66 -5.05 6.70
CA GLY A 26 -6.85 -5.89 6.73
C GLY A 26 -7.44 -6.19 5.35
N TRP A 27 -6.65 -6.09 4.29
CA TRP A 27 -7.13 -6.39 2.94
C TRP A 27 -7.41 -7.87 2.77
N SER A 28 -8.40 -8.18 1.94
CA SER A 28 -8.69 -9.55 1.52
C SER A 28 -8.44 -9.70 0.02
N PHE A 29 -8.25 -10.96 -0.43
CA PHE A 29 -7.80 -11.21 -1.79
C PHE A 29 -8.65 -12.27 -2.47
N GLN A 30 -8.83 -12.12 -3.79
CA GLN A 30 -9.54 -13.06 -4.65
C GLN A 30 -8.62 -13.46 -5.79
N ASP A 31 -8.52 -14.76 -6.07
CA ASP A 31 -7.66 -15.27 -7.14
C ASP A 31 -8.32 -15.09 -8.50
N TRP A 32 -7.76 -14.20 -9.31
CA TRP A 32 -8.17 -13.94 -10.69
C TRP A 32 -7.12 -14.37 -11.69
N SER A 33 -6.20 -15.27 -11.27
CA SER A 33 -5.06 -15.70 -12.11
C SER A 33 -5.49 -16.37 -13.41
N ASP A 34 -6.54 -17.18 -13.39
CA ASP A 34 -7.04 -17.83 -14.62
C ASP A 34 -7.56 -16.81 -15.62
N TYR A 35 -8.23 -15.78 -15.16
CA TYR A 35 -8.75 -14.70 -16.00
C TYR A 35 -7.61 -13.84 -16.57
N ALA A 36 -6.62 -13.52 -15.74
CA ALA A 36 -5.51 -12.64 -16.12
C ALA A 36 -4.41 -13.36 -16.94
N GLY A 37 -4.36 -14.70 -16.89
CA GLY A 37 -3.31 -15.48 -17.56
C GLY A 37 -1.95 -15.45 -16.85
N MET A 38 -1.91 -14.99 -15.60
CA MET A 38 -0.71 -14.90 -14.76
C MET A 38 -1.14 -14.78 -13.31
N PRO A 39 -0.24 -14.97 -12.32
CA PRO A 39 -0.59 -14.74 -10.93
C PRO A 39 -1.11 -13.31 -10.72
N TYR A 40 -2.41 -13.21 -10.38
CA TYR A 40 -3.13 -11.96 -10.24
C TYR A 40 -4.22 -12.10 -9.18
N PHE A 41 -4.11 -11.33 -8.11
CA PHE A 41 -5.06 -11.40 -6.99
C PHE A 41 -5.73 -10.06 -6.81
N GLY A 42 -7.05 -10.04 -6.97
CA GLY A 42 -7.85 -8.86 -6.66
C GLY A 42 -7.73 -8.52 -5.19
N ALA A 43 -7.49 -7.24 -4.89
CA ALA A 43 -7.36 -6.73 -3.52
C ALA A 43 -8.63 -5.94 -3.16
N VAL A 44 -9.36 -6.44 -2.17
CA VAL A 44 -10.51 -5.74 -1.57
C VAL A 44 -10.00 -4.94 -0.38
N THR A 45 -10.01 -3.62 -0.50
CA THR A 45 -9.41 -2.72 0.48
C THR A 45 -10.37 -2.22 1.53
N GLY A 46 -11.67 -2.39 1.33
CA GLY A 46 -12.70 -1.96 2.28
C GLY A 46 -14.09 -2.19 1.75
N ASP A 47 -15.09 -1.68 2.50
CA ASP A 47 -16.50 -1.76 2.13
C ASP A 47 -16.79 -0.82 0.95
N GLU A 48 -17.66 -1.26 0.03
CA GLU A 48 -18.05 -0.47 -1.14
C GLU A 48 -18.70 0.88 -0.77
N LYS A 49 -19.27 0.99 0.43
CA LYS A 49 -19.94 2.20 0.91
C LYS A 49 -18.97 3.23 1.46
N GLU A 50 -17.71 2.84 1.69
CA GLU A 50 -16.68 3.73 2.20
C GLU A 50 -15.85 4.31 1.05
N PRO A 51 -15.28 5.52 1.22
CA PRO A 51 -14.35 6.06 0.23
C PRO A 51 -13.13 5.17 0.08
N GLY A 52 -12.73 4.93 -1.16
CA GLY A 52 -11.57 4.12 -1.49
C GLY A 52 -11.76 3.40 -2.81
N ILE A 53 -10.74 2.67 -3.21
CA ILE A 53 -10.80 1.85 -4.42
C ILE A 53 -10.17 0.48 -4.15
N ASN A 54 -10.66 -0.53 -4.84
CA ASN A 54 -10.06 -1.85 -4.87
C ASN A 54 -9.03 -1.92 -6.01
N GLY A 55 -8.11 -2.86 -5.91
CA GLY A 55 -7.09 -3.05 -6.92
C GLY A 55 -6.66 -4.50 -7.02
N ALA A 56 -5.39 -4.73 -7.28
CA ALA A 56 -4.84 -6.07 -7.40
C ALA A 56 -3.36 -6.13 -7.02
N LEU A 57 -2.92 -7.32 -6.62
CA LEU A 57 -1.52 -7.70 -6.60
C LEU A 57 -1.23 -8.48 -7.86
N MET A 58 -0.18 -8.11 -8.58
CA MET A 58 0.19 -8.68 -9.86
C MET A 58 1.65 -9.15 -9.83
N GLN A 59 1.91 -10.35 -10.32
CA GLN A 59 3.29 -10.83 -10.41
C GLN A 59 4.13 -9.87 -11.26
N ARG A 60 5.25 -9.42 -10.67
CA ARG A 60 6.16 -8.50 -11.37
C ARG A 60 6.77 -9.19 -12.59
N GLN A 61 6.74 -8.48 -13.71
CA GLN A 61 7.26 -8.99 -14.99
C GLN A 61 8.66 -8.45 -15.32
N SER A 62 9.17 -7.54 -14.49
CA SER A 62 10.51 -6.95 -14.65
C SER A 62 11.39 -7.27 -13.45
N ALA A 63 12.65 -6.85 -13.48
CA ALA A 63 13.53 -6.96 -12.33
C ALA A 63 12.96 -6.21 -11.12
N PRO A 64 13.18 -6.72 -9.87
CA PRO A 64 12.75 -5.99 -8.68
C PRO A 64 13.45 -4.64 -8.57
N PRO A 65 12.80 -3.63 -7.94
CA PRO A 65 13.41 -2.33 -7.75
C PRO A 65 14.64 -2.42 -6.83
N GLU A 66 15.62 -1.61 -7.12
CA GLU A 66 16.81 -1.49 -6.26
C GLU A 66 16.52 -0.56 -5.07
N THR A 67 17.26 -0.74 -3.99
CA THR A 67 17.20 0.18 -2.85
C THR A 67 17.57 1.60 -3.30
N ASN A 68 16.79 2.57 -2.88
CA ASN A 68 16.95 3.99 -3.24
C ASN A 68 16.75 4.30 -4.73
N GLN A 69 16.12 3.40 -5.47
CA GLN A 69 15.72 3.69 -6.85
C GLN A 69 14.74 4.87 -6.87
N ALA A 70 14.94 5.79 -7.81
CA ALA A 70 14.04 6.93 -7.97
C ALA A 70 12.61 6.46 -8.27
N LEU A 71 11.64 7.12 -7.64
CA LEU A 71 10.23 6.86 -7.90
C LEU A 71 9.89 7.29 -9.33
N ASN A 72 9.33 6.39 -10.12
CA ASN A 72 9.00 6.64 -11.53
C ASN A 72 7.54 6.33 -11.87
N SER A 73 6.66 6.26 -10.85
CA SER A 73 5.25 5.91 -10.98
C SER A 73 4.44 6.63 -9.90
N PHE A 74 3.17 6.30 -9.81
CA PHE A 74 2.30 6.81 -8.76
C PHE A 74 2.63 6.19 -7.41
N CYS A 75 2.43 6.97 -6.35
CA CYS A 75 2.55 6.49 -4.98
C CYS A 75 1.18 6.56 -4.32
N CYS A 76 0.66 5.42 -3.88
CA CYS A 76 -0.62 5.35 -3.19
C CYS A 76 -0.46 5.68 -1.71
N THR A 77 -1.44 6.38 -1.14
CA THR A 77 -1.50 6.67 0.29
C THR A 77 -2.75 6.02 0.90
N MET A 78 -2.56 5.31 2.01
CA MET A 78 -3.63 4.69 2.78
C MET A 78 -4.05 5.60 3.92
N GLY A 79 -5.35 5.88 4.02
CA GLY A 79 -5.91 6.56 5.18
C GLY A 79 -5.94 5.60 6.38
N VAL A 80 -5.42 6.04 7.51
CA VAL A 80 -5.37 5.23 8.73
C VAL A 80 -5.91 6.00 9.92
N GLU A 81 -6.46 5.28 10.91
CA GLU A 81 -7.00 5.89 12.12
C GLU A 81 -5.93 6.14 13.19
N ASN A 82 -4.91 5.29 13.24
CA ASN A 82 -3.83 5.39 14.20
C ASN A 82 -2.49 5.20 13.51
N TYR A 83 -1.78 6.32 13.31
CA TYR A 83 -0.50 6.33 12.60
C TYR A 83 0.53 5.42 13.26
N ASP A 84 0.75 5.60 14.57
CA ASP A 84 1.83 4.91 15.28
C ASP A 84 1.59 3.41 15.36
N LEU A 85 0.35 2.98 15.55
CA LEU A 85 -0.01 1.56 15.52
C LEU A 85 0.21 0.96 14.14
N THR A 86 -0.17 1.70 13.09
CA THR A 86 0.04 1.25 11.70
C THR A 86 1.53 1.13 11.39
N GLU A 87 2.34 2.10 11.77
CA GLU A 87 3.81 2.02 11.59
C GLU A 87 4.38 0.79 12.28
N THR A 88 3.97 0.51 13.51
CA THR A 88 4.40 -0.70 14.22
C THR A 88 4.08 -1.96 13.43
N LYS A 89 2.86 -2.07 12.88
CA LYS A 89 2.46 -3.22 12.06
C LYS A 89 3.27 -3.32 10.77
N ILE A 90 3.54 -2.19 10.11
CA ILE A 90 4.37 -2.14 8.90
C ILE A 90 5.75 -2.74 9.21
N LEU A 91 6.39 -2.27 10.25
CA LEU A 91 7.75 -2.72 10.62
C LEU A 91 7.77 -4.18 11.07
N GLU A 92 6.78 -4.61 11.84
CA GLU A 92 6.67 -6.00 12.29
C GLU A 92 6.41 -6.98 11.13
N ASN A 93 5.81 -6.51 10.04
CA ASN A 93 5.49 -7.33 8.86
C ASN A 93 6.48 -7.15 7.70
N GLY A 94 7.65 -6.61 7.97
CA GLY A 94 8.76 -6.57 7.01
C GLY A 94 8.85 -5.33 6.15
N GLY A 95 8.00 -4.32 6.39
CA GLY A 95 8.12 -3.02 5.75
C GLY A 95 9.27 -2.20 6.33
N LYS A 96 9.61 -1.12 5.65
CA LYS A 96 10.70 -0.22 6.05
C LYS A 96 10.27 1.23 5.90
N VAL A 97 10.84 2.11 6.73
CA VAL A 97 10.62 3.54 6.61
C VAL A 97 11.37 4.08 5.39
N ALA A 98 10.66 4.79 4.51
CA ALA A 98 11.26 5.52 3.39
C ALA A 98 11.37 7.02 3.71
N LEU A 99 10.30 7.62 4.24
CA LEU A 99 10.29 8.98 4.76
C LEU A 99 9.55 8.98 6.10
N ALA A 100 10.22 9.40 7.17
CA ALA A 100 9.69 9.34 8.52
C ALA A 100 8.42 10.17 8.69
N LYS A 101 7.62 9.79 9.70
CA LYS A 101 6.43 10.54 10.13
C LYS A 101 6.73 12.03 10.23
N HIS A 102 5.93 12.83 9.59
CA HIS A 102 6.00 14.28 9.65
C HIS A 102 4.60 14.89 9.67
N ALA A 103 4.50 16.08 10.19
CA ALA A 103 3.23 16.80 10.20
C ALA A 103 2.99 17.47 8.84
N LEU A 104 1.74 17.40 8.39
CA LEU A 104 1.14 18.39 7.51
C LEU A 104 0.40 19.34 8.44
N PRO A 105 0.98 20.51 8.80
CA PRO A 105 0.52 21.30 9.94
C PRO A 105 -0.97 21.63 9.86
N GLY A 106 -1.70 21.37 10.96
CA GLY A 106 -3.13 21.61 11.06
C GLY A 106 -4.00 20.67 10.22
N MET A 107 -3.44 19.64 9.64
CA MET A 107 -4.16 18.74 8.72
C MET A 107 -4.02 17.27 9.09
N ALA A 108 -2.79 16.75 9.14
CA ALA A 108 -2.56 15.32 9.25
C ALA A 108 -1.12 14.97 9.64
N TRP A 109 -0.93 13.69 9.97
CA TRP A 109 0.38 13.03 10.01
C TRP A 109 0.55 12.22 8.75
N GLN A 110 1.72 12.31 8.14
CA GLN A 110 2.06 11.65 6.88
C GLN A 110 3.45 11.03 6.98
N GLY A 111 3.65 9.91 6.30
CA GLY A 111 4.95 9.28 6.13
C GLY A 111 4.91 8.28 5.00
N TYR A 112 6.08 7.79 4.60
CA TYR A 112 6.19 6.85 3.47
C TYR A 112 7.04 5.66 3.89
N TYR A 113 6.69 4.51 3.31
CA TYR A 113 7.27 3.22 3.66
C TYR A 113 7.51 2.41 2.41
N LEU A 114 8.36 1.41 2.53
CA LEU A 114 8.49 0.35 1.52
C LEU A 114 7.74 -0.89 2.02
N ASP A 115 6.98 -1.51 1.13
CA ASP A 115 6.38 -2.81 1.40
C ASP A 115 7.44 -3.93 1.29
N THR A 116 7.02 -5.18 1.49
CA THR A 116 7.94 -6.33 1.40
C THR A 116 8.45 -6.59 -0.03
N GLU A 117 7.84 -5.94 -1.04
CA GLU A 117 8.14 -6.12 -2.46
C GLU A 117 8.94 -4.95 -3.05
N GLY A 118 9.39 -4.01 -2.20
CA GLY A 118 10.17 -2.85 -2.60
C GLY A 118 9.35 -1.70 -3.18
N ASN A 119 8.03 -1.72 -3.02
CA ASN A 119 7.16 -0.66 -3.50
C ASN A 119 6.96 0.39 -2.41
N ILE A 120 6.97 1.66 -2.80
CA ILE A 120 6.70 2.77 -1.88
C ILE A 120 5.20 3.02 -1.74
N PHE A 121 4.76 3.33 -0.53
CA PHE A 121 3.39 3.78 -0.23
C PHE A 121 3.42 4.75 0.93
N GLY A 122 2.35 5.54 1.08
CA GLY A 122 2.20 6.46 2.21
C GLY A 122 1.10 6.03 3.16
N ILE A 123 1.16 6.50 4.39
CA ILE A 123 0.03 6.46 5.33
C ILE A 123 -0.29 7.86 5.81
N HIS A 124 -1.58 8.11 6.07
CA HIS A 124 -2.12 9.44 6.35
C HIS A 124 -3.16 9.33 7.46
N GLN A 125 -2.92 10.00 8.57
CA GLN A 125 -3.87 10.12 9.66
C GLN A 125 -4.32 11.58 9.79
N PRO A 126 -5.62 11.88 9.55
CA PRO A 126 -6.13 13.23 9.77
C PRO A 126 -5.98 13.64 11.25
N ASP A 127 -5.44 14.83 11.47
CA ASP A 127 -5.28 15.39 12.81
C ASP A 127 -5.13 16.91 12.69
N LEU A 128 -6.13 17.65 13.17
CA LEU A 128 -6.12 19.11 13.14
C LEU A 128 -5.06 19.70 14.05
N ASN A 129 -4.50 18.92 14.97
CA ASN A 129 -3.47 19.34 15.92
C ASN A 129 -2.05 18.94 15.47
N ALA A 130 -1.87 18.38 14.29
CA ALA A 130 -0.55 18.01 13.77
C ALA A 130 0.33 19.28 13.61
N LYS A 131 1.59 19.18 14.05
CA LYS A 131 2.53 20.31 14.06
C LYS A 131 3.90 19.91 13.56
#